data_72546ea473c7f6604ad3373e61b604a7
#
_entry.id   72546ea473c7f6604ad3373e61b604a7
#
_cell.length_a   1.000
_cell.length_b   1.000
_cell.length_c   1.000
_cell.angle_alpha   90.00
_cell.angle_beta   90.00
_cell.angle_gamma   90.00
#
_symmetry.space_group_name_H-M   'P 1'
#
loop_
_entity.id
_entity.type
_entity.pdbx_description
1 polymer ?
#
loop_
_entity_poly.entity_id
_entity_poly.type
_entity_poly.pdbx_seq_one_letter_code
_entity_poly.pdbx_strand_id
1 'polypeptide(L)'
;STALHLVDHQANQAMELALGQAPDPLPLDRIETIHVHNALHADWSQIFPASPQVMIVGNPPFIGHKTKTRDQVEDLKAVWGKDYDGYLDYVTAWYKKAADYFHYTRGGRFAFVSTNSISQGLPVAALFKPILAAGWRIRFAHQTFAWTSEAPGLAHVHCVIVGFDKREKTPATLYSYDTPNLEISRGCGLDRRNEWRKV
;
A
#
# COMPACT_ATOMS: atom_id res chain seq x y z
N SER A 1 -15.03 -8.93 -2.93
CA SER A 1 -16.41 -8.62 -2.56
C SER A 1 -16.87 -9.41 -1.35
N THR A 2 -16.83 -10.74 -1.32
CA THR A 2 -17.25 -11.53 -0.13
C THR A 2 -16.53 -11.13 1.15
N ALA A 3 -15.23 -10.90 1.09
CA ALA A 3 -14.47 -10.44 2.25
C ALA A 3 -14.93 -9.06 2.76
N LEU A 4 -15.22 -8.12 1.85
CA LEU A 4 -15.73 -6.80 2.22
C LEU A 4 -17.12 -6.88 2.83
N HIS A 5 -18.02 -7.70 2.29
CA HIS A 5 -19.33 -7.97 2.90
C HIS A 5 -19.21 -8.56 4.30
N LEU A 6 -18.29 -9.51 4.49
CA LEU A 6 -18.07 -10.13 5.78
C LEU A 6 -17.55 -9.12 6.81
N VAL A 7 -16.59 -8.29 6.44
CA VAL A 7 -16.03 -7.23 7.31
C VAL A 7 -17.11 -6.20 7.66
N ASP A 8 -17.89 -5.76 6.67
CA ASP A 8 -19.00 -4.82 6.88
C ASP A 8 -20.04 -5.40 7.84
N HIS A 9 -20.46 -6.64 7.61
CA HIS A 9 -21.40 -7.34 8.48
C HIS A 9 -20.89 -7.48 9.91
N GLN A 10 -19.63 -7.89 10.09
CA GLN A 10 -19.01 -8.01 11.42
C GLN A 10 -18.90 -6.66 12.14
N ALA A 11 -18.53 -5.60 11.40
CA ALA A 11 -18.45 -4.26 11.95
C ALA A 11 -19.83 -3.77 12.40
N ASN A 12 -20.86 -3.96 11.57
CA ASN A 12 -22.24 -3.55 11.87
C ASN A 12 -22.81 -4.32 13.06
N GLN A 13 -22.56 -5.62 13.17
CA GLN A 13 -22.94 -6.39 14.37
C GLN A 13 -22.26 -5.87 15.65
N ALA A 14 -20.96 -5.57 15.58
CA ALA A 14 -20.24 -5.02 16.73
C ALA A 14 -20.76 -3.63 17.13
N MET A 15 -21.13 -2.78 16.17
CA MET A 15 -21.70 -1.47 16.42
C MET A 15 -23.13 -1.57 17.00
N GLU A 16 -23.93 -2.47 16.50
CA GLU A 16 -25.27 -2.71 17.02
C GLU A 16 -25.24 -3.17 18.49
N LEU A 17 -24.32 -4.09 18.80
CA LEU A 17 -24.13 -4.56 20.18
C LEU A 17 -23.62 -3.45 21.13
N ALA A 18 -22.74 -2.57 20.64
CA ALA A 18 -22.11 -1.53 21.46
C ALA A 18 -22.97 -0.26 21.61
N LEU A 19 -23.71 0.10 20.56
CA LEU A 19 -24.40 1.39 20.45
C LEU A 19 -25.93 1.27 20.31
N GLY A 20 -26.45 0.05 20.19
CA GLY A 20 -27.87 -0.21 19.96
C GLY A 20 -28.35 0.14 18.55
N GLN A 21 -27.46 0.47 17.65
CA GLN A 21 -27.76 0.77 16.25
C GLN A 21 -26.54 0.50 15.38
N ALA A 22 -26.77 0.10 14.13
CA ALA A 22 -25.74 -0.04 13.11
C ALA A 22 -26.04 0.93 11.95
N PRO A 23 -25.01 1.44 11.24
CA PRO A 23 -25.22 2.20 10.00
C PRO A 23 -25.78 1.29 8.91
N ASP A 24 -26.31 1.92 7.84
CA ASP A 24 -26.70 1.18 6.65
C ASP A 24 -25.52 0.39 6.08
N PRO A 25 -25.76 -0.84 5.61
CA PRO A 25 -24.70 -1.65 5.00
C PRO A 25 -24.03 -0.92 3.82
N LEU A 26 -22.74 -1.15 3.63
CA LEU A 26 -22.05 -0.63 2.44
C LEU A 26 -22.74 -1.14 1.16
N PRO A 27 -22.94 -0.29 0.15
CA PRO A 27 -23.58 -0.67 -1.12
C PRO A 27 -22.63 -1.52 -1.97
N LEU A 28 -22.34 -2.74 -1.52
CA LEU A 28 -21.38 -3.67 -2.13
C LEU A 28 -22.00 -4.52 -3.27
N ASP A 29 -23.21 -4.22 -3.68
CA ASP A 29 -24.00 -5.05 -4.61
C ASP A 29 -23.50 -5.04 -6.06
N ARG A 30 -22.52 -4.18 -6.39
CA ARG A 30 -22.03 -4.05 -7.76
C ARG A 30 -20.70 -4.78 -7.98
N ILE A 31 -20.78 -5.96 -8.60
CA ILE A 31 -19.62 -6.71 -9.13
C ILE A 31 -18.87 -5.90 -10.20
N GLU A 32 -19.50 -4.92 -10.81
CA GLU A 32 -18.95 -4.01 -11.83
C GLU A 32 -17.70 -3.23 -11.38
N THR A 33 -17.42 -3.18 -10.07
CA THR A 33 -16.21 -2.55 -9.52
C THR A 33 -15.00 -3.48 -9.48
N ILE A 34 -15.16 -4.78 -9.84
CA ILE A 34 -14.08 -5.76 -9.85
C ILE A 34 -13.59 -5.96 -11.28
N HIS A 35 -12.36 -5.55 -11.53
CA HIS A 35 -11.73 -5.66 -12.83
C HIS A 35 -10.62 -6.72 -12.78
N VAL A 36 -10.71 -7.74 -13.64
CA VAL A 36 -9.76 -8.87 -13.67
C VAL A 36 -8.81 -8.71 -14.86
N HIS A 37 -7.69 -8.03 -14.63
CA HIS A 37 -6.60 -7.88 -15.60
C HIS A 37 -5.31 -7.43 -14.91
N ASN A 38 -4.20 -7.36 -15.66
CA ASN A 38 -2.96 -6.83 -15.11
C ASN A 38 -3.14 -5.35 -14.74
N ALA A 39 -3.10 -5.05 -13.44
CA ALA A 39 -3.29 -3.70 -12.93
C ALA A 39 -2.26 -2.70 -13.44
N LEU A 40 -1.06 -3.15 -13.82
CA LEU A 40 -0.02 -2.29 -14.37
C LEU A 40 -0.32 -1.82 -15.80
N HIS A 41 -1.09 -2.62 -16.57
CA HIS A 41 -1.49 -2.27 -17.94
C HIS A 41 -2.77 -1.43 -17.98
N ALA A 42 -3.60 -1.50 -16.93
CA ALA A 42 -4.86 -0.77 -16.87
C ALA A 42 -4.65 0.74 -16.72
N ASP A 43 -5.48 1.54 -17.35
CA ASP A 43 -5.62 2.95 -17.01
C ASP A 43 -6.57 3.10 -15.81
N TRP A 44 -6.02 3.35 -14.64
CA TRP A 44 -6.82 3.47 -13.43
C TRP A 44 -7.78 4.65 -13.45
N SER A 45 -7.48 5.69 -14.21
CA SER A 45 -8.34 6.87 -14.32
C SER A 45 -9.62 6.58 -15.10
N GLN A 46 -9.59 5.62 -16.02
CA GLN A 46 -10.77 5.15 -16.73
C GLN A 46 -11.65 4.23 -15.88
N ILE A 47 -11.06 3.51 -14.94
CA ILE A 47 -11.79 2.65 -14.01
C ILE A 47 -12.47 3.49 -12.93
N PHE A 48 -11.72 4.42 -12.35
CA PHE A 48 -12.23 5.31 -11.32
C PHE A 48 -11.55 6.68 -11.43
N PRO A 49 -12.29 7.78 -11.57
CA PRO A 49 -11.70 9.12 -11.69
C PRO A 49 -10.92 9.53 -10.44
N ALA A 50 -9.71 10.05 -10.64
CA ALA A 50 -8.88 10.52 -9.54
C ALA A 50 -9.49 11.74 -8.84
N SER A 51 -9.55 11.69 -7.51
CA SER A 51 -9.99 12.83 -6.69
C SER A 51 -9.20 12.90 -5.38
N PRO A 52 -9.22 14.05 -4.67
CA PRO A 52 -8.54 14.19 -3.39
C PRO A 52 -9.05 13.24 -2.28
N GLN A 53 -10.25 12.70 -2.41
CA GLN A 53 -10.89 11.77 -1.47
C GLN A 53 -10.49 10.33 -1.72
N VAL A 54 -9.99 10.00 -2.92
CA VAL A 54 -9.59 8.64 -3.26
C VAL A 54 -8.38 8.20 -2.43
N MET A 55 -8.43 6.98 -1.96
CA MET A 55 -7.29 6.26 -1.36
C MET A 55 -7.05 4.98 -2.13
N ILE A 56 -5.80 4.76 -2.52
CA ILE A 56 -5.36 3.50 -3.12
C ILE A 56 -4.60 2.71 -2.07
N VAL A 57 -5.07 1.51 -1.79
CA VAL A 57 -4.42 0.59 -0.86
C VAL A 57 -4.30 -0.78 -1.49
N GLY A 58 -3.26 -1.52 -1.12
CA GLY A 58 -3.11 -2.87 -1.65
C GLY A 58 -1.91 -3.62 -1.10
N ASN A 59 -1.89 -4.91 -1.44
CA ASN A 59 -0.76 -5.80 -1.22
C ASN A 59 -0.31 -6.33 -2.61
N PRO A 60 0.41 -5.52 -3.40
CA PRO A 60 0.87 -5.96 -4.71
C PRO A 60 1.90 -7.09 -4.63
N PRO A 61 2.09 -7.86 -5.70
CA PRO A 61 3.06 -8.94 -5.70
C PRO A 61 4.49 -8.39 -5.56
N PHE A 62 5.25 -8.96 -4.62
CA PHE A 62 6.67 -8.71 -4.45
C PHE A 62 7.48 -9.89 -4.94
N ILE A 63 8.37 -9.62 -5.89
CA ILE A 63 9.13 -10.66 -6.62
C ILE A 63 10.62 -10.59 -6.26
N GLY A 64 11.07 -9.46 -5.72
CA GLY A 64 12.48 -9.16 -5.54
C GLY A 64 13.17 -8.71 -6.83
N HIS A 65 14.25 -7.93 -6.71
CA HIS A 65 14.89 -7.35 -7.89
C HIS A 65 15.69 -8.38 -8.73
N LYS A 66 16.09 -9.51 -8.16
CA LYS A 66 16.92 -10.53 -8.84
C LYS A 66 16.13 -11.63 -9.55
N THR A 67 14.86 -11.81 -9.20
CA THR A 67 14.04 -12.96 -9.61
C THR A 67 12.94 -12.61 -10.59
N LYS A 68 12.90 -11.35 -11.07
CA LYS A 68 11.92 -10.88 -12.05
C LYS A 68 12.03 -11.63 -13.38
N THR A 69 10.89 -12.02 -13.92
CA THR A 69 10.78 -12.53 -15.29
C THR A 69 11.00 -11.39 -16.30
N ARG A 70 11.18 -11.75 -17.57
CA ARG A 70 11.31 -10.76 -18.65
C ARG A 70 10.07 -9.86 -18.74
N ASP A 71 8.88 -10.44 -18.68
CA ASP A 71 7.61 -9.68 -18.77
C ASP A 71 7.46 -8.71 -17.59
N GLN A 72 7.85 -9.11 -16.38
CA GLN A 72 7.84 -8.24 -15.21
C GLN A 72 8.84 -7.07 -15.32
N VAL A 73 9.98 -7.30 -15.97
CA VAL A 73 10.95 -6.24 -16.27
C VAL A 73 10.37 -5.27 -17.31
N GLU A 74 9.68 -5.78 -18.32
CA GLU A 74 8.99 -4.95 -19.32
C GLU A 74 7.86 -4.12 -18.71
N ASP A 75 7.05 -4.70 -17.82
CA ASP A 75 6.06 -3.98 -17.03
C ASP A 75 6.68 -2.83 -16.23
N LEU A 76 7.77 -3.11 -15.51
CA LEU A 76 8.50 -2.08 -14.75
C LEU A 76 9.01 -0.96 -15.65
N LYS A 77 9.61 -1.30 -16.79
CA LYS A 77 10.09 -0.31 -17.76
C LYS A 77 8.96 0.54 -18.31
N ALA A 78 7.81 -0.07 -18.63
CA ALA A 78 6.64 0.64 -19.10
C ALA A 78 6.10 1.64 -18.07
N VAL A 79 6.06 1.25 -16.79
CA VAL A 79 5.54 2.09 -15.70
C VAL A 79 6.54 3.17 -15.29
N TRP A 80 7.82 2.83 -15.14
CA TRP A 80 8.85 3.77 -14.65
C TRP A 80 9.43 4.65 -15.74
N GLY A 81 9.37 4.21 -17.01
CA GLY A 81 9.92 4.95 -18.14
C GLY A 81 11.42 5.27 -17.95
N LYS A 82 11.76 6.55 -18.07
CA LYS A 82 13.13 7.04 -17.88
C LYS A 82 13.70 6.86 -16.48
N ASP A 83 12.83 6.73 -15.47
CA ASP A 83 13.21 6.55 -14.08
C ASP A 83 13.38 5.07 -13.69
N TYR A 84 13.30 4.16 -14.67
CA TYR A 84 13.52 2.74 -14.45
C TYR A 84 14.93 2.45 -13.93
N ASP A 85 15.02 1.64 -12.88
CA ASP A 85 16.27 1.13 -12.32
C ASP A 85 16.15 -0.39 -12.10
N GLY A 86 17.20 -1.13 -12.43
CA GLY A 86 17.23 -2.59 -12.28
C GLY A 86 17.10 -3.10 -10.84
N TYR A 87 17.40 -2.26 -9.85
CA TYR A 87 17.24 -2.58 -8.43
C TYR A 87 15.79 -2.48 -7.92
N LEU A 88 14.88 -1.92 -8.71
CA LEU A 88 13.47 -1.84 -8.35
C LEU A 88 12.85 -3.24 -8.24
N ASP A 89 12.21 -3.53 -7.11
CA ASP A 89 11.33 -4.68 -6.95
C ASP A 89 10.04 -4.46 -7.75
N TYR A 90 9.39 -5.52 -8.18
CA TYR A 90 8.16 -5.47 -8.97
C TYR A 90 7.04 -4.67 -8.30
N VAL A 91 6.91 -4.81 -6.98
CA VAL A 91 5.94 -4.05 -6.17
C VAL A 91 6.05 -2.54 -6.36
N THR A 92 7.22 -2.02 -6.72
CA THR A 92 7.45 -0.58 -6.86
C THR A 92 6.68 0.04 -8.02
N ALA A 93 6.27 -0.76 -9.00
CA ALA A 93 5.42 -0.30 -10.11
C ALA A 93 4.07 0.24 -9.62
N TRP A 94 3.49 -0.34 -8.57
CA TRP A 94 2.24 0.14 -7.99
C TRP A 94 2.40 1.50 -7.32
N TYR A 95 3.55 1.76 -6.68
CA TYR A 95 3.87 3.08 -6.11
C TYR A 95 3.92 4.15 -7.20
N LYS A 96 4.64 3.87 -8.28
CA LYS A 96 4.76 4.79 -9.41
C LYS A 96 3.40 5.03 -10.06
N LYS A 97 2.67 3.97 -10.32
CA LYS A 97 1.35 4.04 -10.95
C LYS A 97 0.33 4.79 -10.11
N ALA A 98 0.33 4.59 -8.78
CA ALA A 98 -0.50 5.36 -7.87
C ALA A 98 -0.10 6.84 -7.83
N ALA A 99 1.19 7.14 -7.83
CA ALA A 99 1.68 8.51 -7.88
C ALA A 99 1.25 9.23 -9.17
N ASP A 100 1.32 8.53 -10.32
CA ASP A 100 0.91 9.05 -11.62
C ASP A 100 -0.61 9.20 -11.74
N TYR A 101 -1.39 8.27 -11.19
CA TYR A 101 -2.85 8.35 -11.15
C TYR A 101 -3.35 9.67 -10.53
N PHE A 102 -2.67 10.16 -9.51
CA PHE A 102 -2.97 11.43 -8.86
C PHE A 102 -2.21 12.63 -9.45
N HIS A 103 -1.59 12.51 -10.63
CA HIS A 103 -0.72 13.56 -11.19
C HIS A 103 -1.42 14.92 -11.25
N TYR A 104 -2.64 14.96 -11.75
CA TYR A 104 -3.43 16.19 -11.89
C TYR A 104 -4.27 16.55 -10.66
N THR A 105 -4.15 15.80 -9.57
CA THR A 105 -4.92 16.01 -8.35
C THR A 105 -4.08 16.67 -7.26
N ARG A 106 -4.60 17.70 -6.62
CA ARG A 106 -3.93 18.36 -5.49
C ARG A 106 -3.95 17.56 -4.17
N GLY A 107 -4.46 16.34 -4.20
CA GLY A 107 -4.60 15.46 -3.05
C GLY A 107 -4.53 14.01 -3.47
N GLY A 108 -5.16 13.16 -2.66
CA GLY A 108 -5.10 11.71 -2.83
C GLY A 108 -4.11 11.09 -1.85
N ARG A 109 -4.24 9.80 -1.67
CA ARG A 109 -3.42 9.02 -0.74
C ARG A 109 -3.22 7.63 -1.29
N PHE A 110 -2.08 7.05 -1.04
CA PHE A 110 -1.88 5.64 -1.32
C PHE A 110 -0.97 4.99 -0.28
N ALA A 111 -1.15 3.69 -0.06
CA ALA A 111 -0.32 2.90 0.81
C ALA A 111 -0.26 1.45 0.33
N PHE A 112 0.92 0.86 0.37
CA PHE A 112 1.12 -0.53 -0.03
C PHE A 112 1.91 -1.31 0.99
N VAL A 113 1.54 -2.58 1.13
CA VAL A 113 2.39 -3.58 1.76
C VAL A 113 3.50 -3.93 0.77
N SER A 114 4.71 -4.07 1.25
CA SER A 114 5.88 -4.38 0.41
C SER A 114 6.91 -5.18 1.21
N THR A 115 7.84 -5.82 0.51
CA THR A 115 9.01 -6.37 1.21
C THR A 115 9.86 -5.25 1.79
N ASN A 116 10.55 -5.53 2.89
CA ASN A 116 11.44 -4.56 3.54
C ASN A 116 12.63 -4.14 2.65
N SER A 117 12.89 -4.87 1.57
CA SER A 117 13.94 -4.53 0.59
C SER A 117 13.76 -3.14 -0.03
N ILE A 118 12.51 -2.64 -0.14
CA ILE A 118 12.27 -1.28 -0.66
C ILE A 118 12.82 -0.18 0.25
N SER A 119 13.04 -0.48 1.52
CA SER A 119 13.57 0.45 2.53
C SER A 119 15.05 0.24 2.84
N GLN A 120 15.75 -0.58 2.07
CA GLN A 120 17.15 -0.95 2.33
C GLN A 120 18.03 -0.81 1.08
N GLY A 121 19.21 -0.24 1.24
CA GLY A 121 20.24 -0.16 0.20
C GLY A 121 19.84 0.62 -1.07
N LEU A 122 20.28 0.13 -2.22
CA LEU A 122 20.11 0.80 -3.53
C LEU A 122 18.65 1.03 -3.95
N PRO A 123 17.70 0.11 -3.71
CA PRO A 123 16.28 0.30 -4.04
C PRO A 123 15.66 1.57 -3.44
N VAL A 124 16.16 2.03 -2.29
CA VAL A 124 15.60 3.21 -1.58
C VAL A 124 15.64 4.44 -2.47
N ALA A 125 16.78 4.77 -3.03
CA ALA A 125 16.91 5.95 -3.88
C ALA A 125 16.12 5.80 -5.19
N ALA A 126 16.14 4.60 -5.79
CA ALA A 126 15.44 4.32 -7.03
C ALA A 126 13.91 4.46 -6.89
N LEU A 127 13.34 4.03 -5.76
CA LEU A 127 11.92 4.14 -5.48
C LEU A 127 11.51 5.55 -5.01
N PHE A 128 12.15 6.03 -3.92
CA PHE A 128 11.62 7.19 -3.22
C PHE A 128 11.97 8.51 -3.88
N LYS A 129 13.15 8.64 -4.49
CA LYS A 129 13.57 9.90 -5.10
C LYS A 129 12.60 10.42 -6.17
N PRO A 130 12.15 9.65 -7.17
CA PRO A 130 11.20 10.12 -8.16
C PRO A 130 9.82 10.45 -7.56
N ILE A 131 9.35 9.65 -6.61
CA ILE A 131 8.04 9.86 -5.96
C ILE A 131 8.05 11.14 -5.13
N LEU A 132 9.10 11.36 -4.34
CA LEU A 132 9.24 12.59 -3.55
C LEU A 132 9.43 13.82 -4.45
N ALA A 133 10.17 13.70 -5.55
CA ALA A 133 10.32 14.77 -6.53
C ALA A 133 8.99 15.14 -7.22
N ALA A 134 8.05 14.21 -7.31
CA ALA A 134 6.69 14.46 -7.83
C ALA A 134 5.76 15.13 -6.77
N GLY A 135 6.30 15.59 -5.63
CA GLY A 135 5.56 16.29 -4.59
C GLY A 135 4.83 15.39 -3.59
N TRP A 136 5.10 14.09 -3.62
CA TRP A 136 4.64 13.17 -2.60
C TRP A 136 5.54 13.21 -1.38
N ARG A 137 4.98 12.87 -0.24
CA ARG A 137 5.73 12.67 0.99
C ARG A 137 5.24 11.43 1.72
N ILE A 138 6.11 10.83 2.49
CA ILE A 138 5.73 9.73 3.37
C ILE A 138 4.87 10.31 4.50
N ARG A 139 3.62 9.86 4.59
CA ARG A 139 2.68 10.24 5.64
C ARG A 139 2.82 9.37 6.87
N PHE A 140 2.98 8.07 6.64
CA PHE A 140 3.27 7.11 7.69
C PHE A 140 4.08 5.94 7.12
N ALA A 141 4.77 5.25 8.00
CA ALA A 141 5.39 3.97 7.69
C ALA A 141 5.32 3.02 8.87
N HIS A 142 5.17 1.74 8.59
CA HIS A 142 5.38 0.67 9.55
C HIS A 142 6.76 0.10 9.31
N GLN A 143 7.57 0.02 10.39
CA GLN A 143 8.86 -0.67 10.35
C GLN A 143 8.68 -2.14 10.02
N THR A 144 9.76 -2.79 9.68
CA THR A 144 9.78 -4.21 9.33
C THR A 144 9.05 -5.06 10.37
N PHE A 145 8.11 -5.85 9.89
CA PHE A 145 7.41 -6.87 10.64
C PHE A 145 7.39 -8.20 9.86
N ALA A 146 7.29 -9.32 10.58
CA ALA A 146 7.13 -10.61 9.94
C ALA A 146 5.70 -10.80 9.44
N TRP A 147 5.56 -11.06 8.14
CA TRP A 147 4.27 -11.51 7.61
C TRP A 147 4.23 -13.04 7.69
N THR A 148 3.42 -13.56 8.59
CA THR A 148 3.17 -15.00 8.72
C THR A 148 1.87 -15.34 8.04
N SER A 149 1.88 -16.33 7.15
CA SER A 149 0.66 -16.94 6.62
C SER A 149 0.38 -18.23 7.41
N GLU A 150 -0.89 -18.47 7.70
CA GLU A 150 -1.33 -19.72 8.33
C GLU A 150 -1.21 -20.96 7.40
N ALA A 151 -0.87 -20.75 6.12
CA ALA A 151 -0.74 -21.85 5.17
C ALA A 151 0.60 -22.59 5.35
N PRO A 152 0.60 -23.94 5.40
CA PRO A 152 1.81 -24.75 5.56
C PRO A 152 2.83 -24.49 4.43
N GLY A 153 4.09 -24.28 4.78
CA GLY A 153 5.20 -24.19 3.81
C GLY A 153 5.48 -22.80 3.25
N LEU A 154 4.85 -21.74 3.75
CA LEU A 154 5.13 -20.37 3.29
C LEU A 154 6.34 -19.76 4.00
N ALA A 155 7.21 -19.14 3.19
CA ALA A 155 8.36 -18.42 3.68
C ALA A 155 7.94 -17.22 4.54
N HIS A 156 8.61 -17.03 5.68
CA HIS A 156 8.49 -15.80 6.45
C HIS A 156 9.01 -14.62 5.64
N VAL A 157 8.13 -13.71 5.27
CA VAL A 157 8.50 -12.51 4.52
C VAL A 157 8.50 -11.31 5.46
N HIS A 158 9.60 -10.58 5.45
CA HIS A 158 9.68 -9.33 6.18
C HIS A 158 9.06 -8.20 5.35
N CYS A 159 7.97 -7.65 5.85
CA CYS A 159 7.20 -6.60 5.18
C CYS A 159 7.38 -5.24 5.86
N VAL A 160 7.10 -4.22 5.07
CA VAL A 160 6.91 -2.83 5.50
C VAL A 160 5.61 -2.31 4.90
N ILE A 161 5.00 -1.31 5.53
CA ILE A 161 3.90 -0.56 4.93
C ILE A 161 4.34 0.89 4.84
N VAL A 162 4.20 1.49 3.66
CA VAL A 162 4.53 2.89 3.45
C VAL A 162 3.35 3.60 2.81
N GLY A 163 2.85 4.62 3.49
CA GLY A 163 1.74 5.44 3.02
C GLY A 163 2.18 6.85 2.66
N PHE A 164 1.60 7.37 1.59
CA PHE A 164 1.93 8.68 1.00
C PHE A 164 0.72 9.60 0.95
N ASP A 165 0.98 10.89 1.10
CA ASP A 165 0.05 11.97 0.79
C ASP A 165 0.78 13.20 0.22
N LYS A 166 0.02 14.26 -0.11
CA LYS A 166 0.54 15.57 -0.55
C LYS A 166 0.28 16.68 0.49
N ARG A 167 -0.05 16.33 1.73
CA ARG A 167 -0.43 17.30 2.78
C ARG A 167 0.76 17.70 3.62
N GLU A 168 1.42 18.80 3.28
CA GLU A 168 2.66 19.27 3.93
C GLU A 168 2.54 19.53 5.44
N LYS A 169 1.38 19.96 5.92
CA LYS A 169 1.18 20.39 7.31
C LYS A 169 0.90 19.25 8.32
N THR A 170 0.75 18.02 7.84
CA THR A 170 0.42 16.92 8.74
C THR A 170 1.70 16.18 9.13
N PRO A 171 2.03 15.95 10.40
CA PRO A 171 3.23 15.21 10.81
C PRO A 171 3.29 13.82 10.21
N ALA A 172 4.48 13.37 9.82
CA ALA A 172 4.71 11.99 9.43
C ALA A 172 4.78 11.10 10.68
N THR A 173 4.28 9.86 10.58
CA THR A 173 4.28 8.91 11.70
C THR A 173 5.04 7.65 11.33
N LEU A 174 5.98 7.24 12.16
CA LEU A 174 6.63 5.93 12.08
C LEU A 174 6.09 5.04 13.18
N TYR A 175 5.56 3.89 12.78
CA TYR A 175 5.14 2.84 13.70
C TYR A 175 6.29 1.83 13.84
N SER A 176 6.77 1.64 15.06
CA SER A 176 7.81 0.67 15.40
C SER A 176 7.23 -0.43 16.29
N TYR A 177 7.82 -1.60 16.21
CA TYR A 177 7.43 -2.78 16.97
C TYR A 177 8.61 -3.23 17.83
N ASP A 178 8.34 -3.56 19.09
CA ASP A 178 9.38 -3.97 20.05
C ASP A 178 10.02 -5.32 19.68
N THR A 179 9.34 -6.12 18.86
CA THR A 179 9.86 -7.36 18.28
C THR A 179 9.49 -7.46 16.80
N PRO A 180 10.44 -7.82 15.92
CA PRO A 180 10.17 -7.99 14.49
C PRO A 180 9.16 -9.12 14.18
N ASN A 181 8.87 -9.96 15.15
CA ASN A 181 8.00 -11.13 15.05
C ASN A 181 6.58 -10.88 15.61
N LEU A 182 6.16 -9.62 15.72
CA LEU A 182 4.78 -9.38 16.13
C LEU A 182 3.86 -9.86 14.99
N GLU A 183 3.20 -10.99 15.23
CA GLU A 183 1.98 -11.34 14.50
C GLU A 183 1.04 -10.16 14.60
N ILE A 184 0.55 -9.65 13.47
CA ILE A 184 -0.61 -8.77 13.46
C ILE A 184 -1.81 -9.66 13.79
N SER A 185 -1.81 -10.21 15.01
CA SER A 185 -2.91 -10.96 15.56
C SER A 185 -3.88 -9.95 16.16
N ARG A 186 -5.00 -9.80 15.47
CA ARG A 186 -6.30 -9.40 16.03
C ARG A 186 -6.25 -8.32 17.11
N GLY A 187 -6.45 -7.08 16.71
CA GLY A 187 -6.88 -6.03 17.60
C GLY A 187 -5.81 -5.01 17.90
N CYS A 188 -6.14 -3.82 17.49
CA CYS A 188 -5.64 -2.54 17.98
C CYS A 188 -4.24 -2.58 18.58
N GLY A 189 -3.23 -2.51 17.73
CA GLY A 189 -1.84 -2.39 18.17
C GLY A 189 -1.69 -1.13 19.02
N LEU A 190 -1.09 -1.27 20.18
CA LEU A 190 -0.74 -0.15 21.03
C LEU A 190 0.15 0.81 20.25
N ASP A 191 -0.41 1.98 19.98
CA ASP A 191 0.16 3.09 19.25
C ASP A 191 1.32 3.68 20.08
N ARG A 192 2.57 3.36 19.76
CA ARG A 192 3.72 4.12 20.24
C ARG A 192 4.16 5.04 19.11
N ARG A 193 3.68 6.27 19.14
CA ARG A 193 4.04 7.33 18.20
C ARG A 193 5.46 7.81 18.50
N ASN A 194 6.40 7.38 17.68
CA ASN A 194 7.70 8.02 17.65
C ASN A 194 7.72 9.05 16.51
N GLU A 195 7.96 10.30 16.84
CA GLU A 195 8.13 11.36 15.87
C GLU A 195 9.43 11.16 15.07
N TRP A 196 9.38 11.38 13.76
CA TRP A 196 10.57 11.37 12.93
C TRP A 196 11.55 12.44 13.39
N ARG A 197 12.71 12.03 13.88
CA ARG A 197 13.84 12.94 13.93
C ARG A 197 14.34 13.12 12.50
N LYS A 198 14.48 14.40 12.08
CA LYS A 198 15.12 14.75 10.81
C LYS A 198 16.53 14.14 10.81
N VAL A 199 16.79 13.28 9.84
CA VAL A 199 18.14 12.89 9.43
C VAL A 199 18.54 13.80 8.30
#